data_964ac6ab300f77b9a02db5c8ae2e4614
#
_entry.id   964ac6ab300f77b9a02db5c8ae2e4614
#
_cell.length_a   1.000
_cell.length_b   1.000
_cell.length_c   1.000
_cell.angle_alpha   90.00
_cell.angle_beta   90.00
_cell.angle_gamma   90.00
#
_symmetry.space_group_name_H-M   'P 1'
#
loop_
_entity.id
_entity.type
_entity.pdbx_description
1 polymer ?
#
loop_
_entity_poly.entity_id
_entity_poly.type
_entity_poly.pdbx_seq_one_letter_code
_entity_poly.pdbx_strand_id
1 'polypeptide(L)'
;MLKILFLGMLYTYVGEILAEDVLREIENLAKKCFLPIVGPRRGRILVDVIREFKPKRILEIGTLIGYSTILMGKELDGDAHIITIEIDPEAAEKAVDNIRRAGIKPRVDVLVGDALEIIPKLEGEFDLVFIDADKDEYLDYLKLVEGKLHSGSVVVADNVFHAPSYLDYVRHSGKYKSKFISAGGRWDGLEVSIKL
;
A
#
# COMPACT_ATOMS: atom_id res chain seq x y z
N MET A 1 12.24 36.78 9.71
CA MET A 1 12.17 35.37 10.21
C MET A 1 10.73 34.83 10.28
N LEU A 2 9.72 35.65 10.65
CA LEU A 2 8.32 35.16 10.78
C LEU A 2 7.63 34.73 9.45
N LYS A 3 8.00 35.38 8.32
CA LYS A 3 7.40 35.05 7.00
C LYS A 3 7.78 33.69 6.43
N ILE A 4 8.97 33.14 6.74
CA ILE A 4 9.45 31.85 6.20
C ILE A 4 8.81 30.70 6.94
N LEU A 5 8.58 30.79 8.23
CA LEU A 5 7.87 29.81 9.05
C LEU A 5 6.38 29.66 8.63
N PHE A 6 5.75 30.80 8.29
CA PHE A 6 4.35 30.79 7.85
C PHE A 6 4.18 30.15 6.46
N LEU A 7 5.15 30.33 5.56
CA LEU A 7 5.13 29.75 4.22
C LEU A 7 5.36 28.23 4.25
N GLY A 8 6.27 27.75 5.11
CA GLY A 8 6.52 26.32 5.29
C GLY A 8 5.32 25.58 5.92
N MET A 9 4.65 26.22 6.88
CA MET A 9 3.46 25.68 7.54
C MET A 9 2.23 25.68 6.59
N LEU A 10 2.11 26.68 5.71
CA LEU A 10 1.09 26.69 4.65
C LEU A 10 1.33 25.61 3.59
N TYR A 11 2.60 25.33 3.25
CA TYR A 11 2.94 24.34 2.22
C TYR A 11 2.65 22.90 2.68
N THR A 12 2.94 22.59 3.98
CA THR A 12 2.56 21.30 4.58
C THR A 12 1.04 21.14 4.69
N TYR A 13 0.34 22.19 5.07
CA TYR A 13 -1.12 22.16 5.21
C TYR A 13 -1.85 22.03 3.85
N VAL A 14 -1.35 22.69 2.80
CA VAL A 14 -1.90 22.58 1.44
C VAL A 14 -1.65 21.18 0.85
N GLY A 15 -0.49 20.54 1.14
CA GLY A 15 -0.21 19.18 0.69
C GLY A 15 -1.13 18.13 1.34
N GLU A 16 -1.40 18.25 2.63
CA GLU A 16 -2.31 17.35 3.36
C GLU A 16 -3.78 17.48 2.88
N ILE A 17 -4.23 18.72 2.59
CA ILE A 17 -5.58 18.96 2.03
C ILE A 17 -5.73 18.32 0.65
N LEU A 18 -4.73 18.44 -0.21
CA LEU A 18 -4.77 17.86 -1.56
C LEU A 18 -4.88 16.32 -1.53
N ALA A 19 -4.14 15.63 -0.67
CA ALA A 19 -4.21 14.18 -0.52
C ALA A 19 -5.60 13.73 -0.05
N GLU A 20 -6.17 14.37 0.98
CA GLU A 20 -7.50 14.05 1.50
C GLU A 20 -8.62 14.34 0.48
N ASP A 21 -8.48 15.39 -0.33
CA ASP A 21 -9.45 15.71 -1.36
C ASP A 21 -9.45 14.64 -2.48
N VAL A 22 -8.27 14.22 -2.93
CA VAL A 22 -8.13 13.14 -3.93
C VAL A 22 -8.69 11.83 -3.39
N LEU A 23 -8.37 11.45 -2.13
CA LEU A 23 -8.91 10.25 -1.48
C LEU A 23 -10.44 10.29 -1.43
N ARG A 24 -11.02 11.44 -1.06
CA ARG A 24 -12.48 11.63 -1.01
C ARG A 24 -13.13 11.55 -2.39
N GLU A 25 -12.48 12.06 -3.44
CA GLU A 25 -12.94 11.92 -4.82
C GLU A 25 -12.99 10.45 -5.24
N ILE A 26 -11.92 9.68 -4.94
CA ILE A 26 -11.85 8.24 -5.24
C ILE A 26 -12.93 7.47 -4.47
N GLU A 27 -13.11 7.76 -3.18
CA GLU A 27 -14.17 7.14 -2.37
C GLU A 27 -15.58 7.43 -2.89
N ASN A 28 -15.81 8.67 -3.35
CA ASN A 28 -17.10 9.04 -3.95
C ASN A 28 -17.31 8.37 -5.30
N LEU A 29 -16.25 8.14 -6.08
CA LEU A 29 -16.31 7.37 -7.31
C LEU A 29 -16.66 5.90 -6.99
N ALA A 30 -16.01 5.30 -5.99
CA ALA A 30 -16.26 3.92 -5.57
C ALA A 30 -17.69 3.66 -5.05
N LYS A 31 -18.40 4.71 -4.59
CA LYS A 31 -19.83 4.62 -4.23
C LYS A 31 -20.74 4.60 -5.45
N LYS A 32 -20.28 5.12 -6.60
CA LYS A 32 -21.10 5.28 -7.83
C LYS A 32 -20.88 4.16 -8.83
N CYS A 33 -19.73 3.52 -8.81
CA CYS A 33 -19.39 2.41 -9.69
C CYS A 33 -18.60 1.36 -8.92
N PHE A 34 -18.52 0.13 -9.47
CA PHE A 34 -17.69 -0.90 -8.90
C PHE A 34 -16.21 -0.51 -9.03
N LEU A 35 -15.58 -0.16 -7.91
CA LEU A 35 -14.16 0.16 -7.80
C LEU A 35 -13.62 -0.49 -6.52
N PRO A 36 -12.84 -1.58 -6.62
CA PRO A 36 -12.43 -2.40 -5.48
C PRO A 36 -11.23 -1.79 -4.73
N ILE A 37 -11.40 -0.62 -4.15
CA ILE A 37 -10.40 0.00 -3.27
C ILE A 37 -10.41 -0.63 -1.88
N VAL A 38 -9.28 -0.58 -1.17
CA VAL A 38 -9.21 -1.02 0.24
C VAL A 38 -10.20 -0.27 1.13
N GLY A 39 -10.54 0.97 0.75
CA GLY A 39 -11.52 1.83 1.41
C GLY A 39 -11.13 2.32 2.79
N PRO A 40 -11.91 3.25 3.39
CA PRO A 40 -11.48 4.00 4.58
C PRO A 40 -11.36 3.14 5.84
N ARG A 41 -12.14 2.04 5.99
CA ARG A 41 -12.09 1.22 7.21
C ARG A 41 -10.82 0.37 7.27
N ARG A 42 -10.54 -0.39 6.21
CA ARG A 42 -9.31 -1.21 6.11
C ARG A 42 -8.08 -0.31 5.89
N GLY A 43 -8.25 0.77 5.13
CA GLY A 43 -7.21 1.80 4.94
C GLY A 43 -6.71 2.40 6.24
N ARG A 44 -7.55 2.53 7.28
CA ARG A 44 -7.11 2.96 8.61
C ARG A 44 -6.12 1.98 9.23
N ILE A 45 -6.36 0.67 9.09
CA ILE A 45 -5.43 -0.35 9.59
C ILE A 45 -4.09 -0.24 8.86
N LEU A 46 -4.11 -0.05 7.52
CA LEU A 46 -2.90 0.16 6.73
C LEU A 46 -2.13 1.40 7.19
N VAL A 47 -2.82 2.51 7.43
CA VAL A 47 -2.25 3.76 7.99
C VAL A 47 -1.62 3.51 9.36
N ASP A 48 -2.29 2.79 10.25
CA ASP A 48 -1.76 2.47 11.59
C ASP A 48 -0.48 1.64 11.49
N VAL A 49 -0.41 0.67 10.56
CA VAL A 49 0.81 -0.11 10.27
C VAL A 49 1.93 0.80 9.76
N ILE A 50 1.66 1.71 8.81
CA ILE A 50 2.67 2.66 8.30
C ILE A 50 3.23 3.53 9.43
N ARG A 51 2.37 4.03 10.32
CA ARG A 51 2.78 4.87 11.47
C ARG A 51 3.61 4.10 12.50
N GLU A 52 3.28 2.83 12.73
CA GLU A 52 3.99 1.97 13.69
C GLU A 52 5.38 1.58 13.17
N PHE A 53 5.46 1.09 11.92
CA PHE A 53 6.70 0.52 11.38
C PHE A 53 7.57 1.55 10.64
N LYS A 54 7.02 2.68 10.20
CA LYS A 54 7.71 3.78 9.49
C LYS A 54 8.61 3.29 8.36
N PRO A 55 8.06 2.48 7.42
CA PRO A 55 8.85 1.87 6.36
C PRO A 55 9.44 2.95 5.44
N LYS A 56 10.65 2.72 4.95
CA LYS A 56 11.32 3.59 3.97
C LYS A 56 11.19 3.08 2.54
N ARG A 57 11.10 1.76 2.38
CA ARG A 57 10.97 1.13 1.07
C ARG A 57 9.78 0.19 1.06
N ILE A 58 8.78 0.54 0.26
CA ILE A 58 7.50 -0.14 0.20
C ILE A 58 7.30 -0.74 -1.20
N LEU A 59 6.79 -1.97 -1.26
CA LEU A 59 6.23 -2.57 -2.46
C LEU A 59 4.72 -2.69 -2.30
N GLU A 60 3.98 -2.20 -3.27
CA GLU A 60 2.54 -2.41 -3.38
C GLU A 60 2.25 -3.26 -4.62
N ILE A 61 1.40 -4.29 -4.45
CA ILE A 61 0.97 -5.18 -5.53
C ILE A 61 -0.54 -4.99 -5.69
N GLY A 62 -0.94 -4.34 -6.79
CA GLY A 62 -2.29 -3.84 -7.03
C GLY A 62 -2.43 -2.36 -6.68
N THR A 63 -2.15 -1.48 -7.65
CA THR A 63 -2.26 -0.02 -7.51
C THR A 63 -3.68 0.47 -7.73
N LEU A 64 -4.39 -0.16 -8.67
CA LEU A 64 -5.65 0.30 -9.22
C LEU A 64 -5.51 1.77 -9.67
N ILE A 65 -6.22 2.69 -9.04
CA ILE A 65 -6.12 4.13 -9.32
C ILE A 65 -5.41 4.92 -8.22
N GLY A 66 -4.59 4.25 -7.40
CA GLY A 66 -3.65 4.86 -6.45
C GLY A 66 -4.21 5.19 -5.07
N TYR A 67 -5.36 4.66 -4.67
CA TYR A 67 -5.98 4.98 -3.39
C TYR A 67 -5.10 4.58 -2.19
N SER A 68 -4.67 3.32 -2.12
CA SER A 68 -3.79 2.80 -1.06
C SER A 68 -2.39 3.42 -1.11
N THR A 69 -1.85 3.65 -2.32
CA THR A 69 -0.58 4.38 -2.51
C THR A 69 -0.62 5.76 -1.86
N ILE A 70 -1.71 6.53 -2.08
CA ILE A 70 -1.90 7.86 -1.50
C ILE A 70 -2.09 7.76 0.01
N LEU A 71 -2.88 6.79 0.50
CA LEU A 71 -3.06 6.54 1.93
C LEU A 71 -1.74 6.27 2.66
N MET A 72 -0.88 5.42 2.08
CA MET A 72 0.44 5.15 2.63
C MET A 72 1.34 6.38 2.52
N GLY A 73 1.39 6.99 1.35
CA GLY A 73 2.30 8.08 1.05
C GLY A 73 2.10 9.35 1.88
N LYS A 74 0.87 9.65 2.29
CA LYS A 74 0.59 10.81 3.16
C LYS A 74 1.15 10.68 4.58
N GLU A 75 1.42 9.44 5.02
CA GLU A 75 1.97 9.14 6.34
C GLU A 75 3.51 9.02 6.34
N LEU A 76 4.13 9.12 5.16
CA LEU A 76 5.54 8.92 4.96
C LEU A 76 6.28 10.26 4.72
N ASP A 77 7.56 10.28 5.04
CA ASP A 77 8.45 11.40 4.73
C ASP A 77 9.03 11.30 3.31
N GLY A 78 9.63 12.39 2.85
CA GLY A 78 10.17 12.49 1.47
C GLY A 78 11.39 11.60 1.18
N ASP A 79 11.97 10.93 2.18
CA ASP A 79 13.04 9.95 2.02
C ASP A 79 12.51 8.52 1.83
N ALA A 80 11.19 8.32 1.90
CA ALA A 80 10.58 7.05 1.60
C ALA A 80 10.36 6.85 0.09
N HIS A 81 10.29 5.59 -0.33
CA HIS A 81 10.11 5.18 -1.72
C HIS A 81 9.05 4.08 -1.82
N ILE A 82 7.96 4.35 -2.55
CA ILE A 82 6.91 3.40 -2.86
C ILE A 82 7.11 2.92 -4.30
N ILE A 83 7.23 1.62 -4.50
CA ILE A 83 7.13 0.97 -5.80
C ILE A 83 5.77 0.29 -5.82
N THR A 84 4.94 0.61 -6.80
CA THR A 84 3.60 0.01 -6.94
C THR A 84 3.42 -0.59 -8.33
N ILE A 85 2.76 -1.75 -8.40
CA ILE A 85 2.61 -2.53 -9.64
C ILE A 85 1.13 -2.62 -9.98
N GLU A 86 0.81 -2.29 -11.24
CA GLU A 86 -0.54 -2.39 -11.79
C GLU A 86 -0.52 -3.11 -13.14
N ILE A 87 -1.38 -4.09 -13.32
CA ILE A 87 -1.46 -4.85 -14.56
C ILE A 87 -2.22 -4.10 -15.66
N ASP A 88 -3.22 -3.28 -15.27
CA ASP A 88 -4.03 -2.50 -16.22
C ASP A 88 -3.38 -1.12 -16.47
N PRO A 89 -2.91 -0.85 -17.71
CA PRO A 89 -2.26 0.40 -18.04
C PRO A 89 -3.19 1.63 -17.90
N GLU A 90 -4.51 1.49 -18.10
CA GLU A 90 -5.44 2.61 -17.94
C GLU A 90 -5.64 2.96 -16.46
N ALA A 91 -5.68 1.94 -15.59
CA ALA A 91 -5.73 2.14 -14.14
C ALA A 91 -4.43 2.78 -13.63
N ALA A 92 -3.29 2.31 -14.12
CA ALA A 92 -1.98 2.86 -13.78
C ALA A 92 -1.83 4.34 -14.18
N GLU A 93 -2.31 4.73 -15.37
CA GLU A 93 -2.31 6.14 -15.81
C GLU A 93 -3.14 7.01 -14.86
N LYS A 94 -4.32 6.54 -14.46
CA LYS A 94 -5.17 7.23 -13.48
C LYS A 94 -4.50 7.31 -12.11
N ALA A 95 -3.78 6.26 -11.70
CA ALA A 95 -3.02 6.25 -10.45
C ALA A 95 -1.92 7.32 -10.46
N VAL A 96 -1.14 7.42 -11.54
CA VAL A 96 -0.09 8.45 -11.70
C VAL A 96 -0.69 9.85 -11.58
N ASP A 97 -1.83 10.12 -12.22
CA ASP A 97 -2.48 11.44 -12.12
C ASP A 97 -2.99 11.73 -10.71
N ASN A 98 -3.64 10.76 -10.06
CA ASN A 98 -4.15 10.91 -8.69
C ASN A 98 -3.00 11.12 -7.69
N ILE A 99 -1.92 10.33 -7.78
CA ILE A 99 -0.73 10.45 -6.92
C ILE A 99 -0.08 11.82 -7.08
N ARG A 100 0.06 12.29 -8.32
CA ARG A 100 0.58 13.64 -8.62
C ARG A 100 -0.30 14.72 -8.01
N ARG A 101 -1.63 14.63 -8.16
CA ARG A 101 -2.60 15.57 -7.61
C ARG A 101 -2.59 15.58 -6.08
N ALA A 102 -2.41 14.41 -5.47
CA ALA A 102 -2.35 14.26 -4.02
C ALA A 102 -1.12 14.94 -3.39
N GLY A 103 -0.06 15.18 -4.14
CA GLY A 103 1.13 15.89 -3.68
C GLY A 103 1.84 15.21 -2.50
N ILE A 104 1.79 13.87 -2.42
CA ILE A 104 2.49 13.13 -1.37
C ILE A 104 4.00 13.29 -1.47
N LYS A 105 4.69 13.22 -0.30
CA LYS A 105 6.12 13.52 -0.21
C LYS A 105 7.06 12.42 -0.74
N PRO A 106 6.77 11.11 -0.52
CA PRO A 106 7.67 10.06 -0.95
C PRO A 106 7.78 9.98 -2.48
N ARG A 107 8.89 9.43 -2.94
CA ARG A 107 9.01 9.00 -4.32
C ARG A 107 8.05 7.85 -4.57
N VAL A 108 7.33 7.89 -5.71
CA VAL A 108 6.46 6.80 -6.15
C VAL A 108 6.82 6.41 -7.57
N ASP A 109 7.12 5.12 -7.77
CA ASP A 109 7.31 4.53 -9.10
C ASP A 109 6.11 3.59 -9.38
N VAL A 110 5.29 3.93 -10.36
CA VAL A 110 4.17 3.09 -10.82
C VAL A 110 4.68 2.24 -11.99
N LEU A 111 4.72 0.93 -11.79
CA LEU A 111 5.19 -0.04 -12.79
C LEU A 111 3.97 -0.75 -13.40
N VAL A 112 3.90 -0.73 -14.74
CA VAL A 112 2.81 -1.37 -15.49
C VAL A 112 3.22 -2.76 -15.93
N GLY A 113 2.44 -3.78 -15.55
CA GLY A 113 2.62 -5.16 -15.99
C GLY A 113 2.29 -6.18 -14.92
N ASP A 114 2.58 -7.44 -15.24
CA ASP A 114 2.36 -8.57 -14.34
C ASP A 114 3.35 -8.57 -13.17
N ALA A 115 2.82 -8.61 -11.95
CA ALA A 115 3.62 -8.60 -10.74
C ALA A 115 4.51 -9.85 -10.63
N LEU A 116 4.08 -11.01 -11.13
CA LEU A 116 4.90 -12.23 -11.16
C LEU A 116 6.15 -12.05 -12.04
N GLU A 117 6.08 -11.22 -13.07
CA GLU A 117 7.21 -10.93 -13.96
C GLU A 117 8.08 -9.76 -13.46
N ILE A 118 7.47 -8.80 -12.75
CA ILE A 118 8.15 -7.58 -12.30
C ILE A 118 8.90 -7.82 -11.00
N ILE A 119 8.30 -8.47 -9.99
CA ILE A 119 8.89 -8.68 -8.66
C ILE A 119 10.30 -9.30 -8.74
N PRO A 120 10.56 -10.33 -9.56
CA PRO A 120 11.91 -10.91 -9.65
C PRO A 120 12.99 -9.91 -10.09
N LYS A 121 12.63 -8.91 -10.90
CA LYS A 121 13.54 -7.90 -11.47
C LYS A 121 13.81 -6.72 -10.53
N LEU A 122 13.03 -6.59 -9.45
CA LEU A 122 13.24 -5.53 -8.46
C LEU A 122 14.49 -5.83 -7.63
N GLU A 123 15.28 -4.81 -7.35
CA GLU A 123 16.49 -4.91 -6.54
C GLU A 123 16.26 -4.32 -5.15
N GLY A 124 17.09 -4.75 -4.18
CA GLY A 124 17.08 -4.27 -2.81
C GLY A 124 15.99 -4.91 -1.95
N GLU A 125 16.00 -4.58 -0.67
CA GLU A 125 15.06 -5.11 0.32
C GLU A 125 13.88 -4.16 0.53
N PHE A 126 12.74 -4.70 1.00
CA PHE A 126 11.54 -3.95 1.33
C PHE A 126 11.26 -4.02 2.83
N ASP A 127 10.92 -2.89 3.42
CA ASP A 127 10.47 -2.81 4.82
C ASP A 127 9.00 -3.21 4.95
N LEU A 128 8.20 -2.91 3.92
CA LEU A 128 6.79 -3.26 3.87
C LEU A 128 6.37 -3.70 2.47
N VAL A 129 5.53 -4.73 2.42
CA VAL A 129 4.83 -5.16 1.21
C VAL A 129 3.33 -5.11 1.47
N PHE A 130 2.57 -4.40 0.62
CA PHE A 130 1.12 -4.42 0.61
C PHE A 130 0.60 -5.23 -0.58
N ILE A 131 -0.25 -6.22 -0.33
CA ILE A 131 -0.79 -7.13 -1.35
C ILE A 131 -2.31 -6.95 -1.43
N ASP A 132 -2.79 -6.40 -2.54
CA ASP A 132 -4.23 -6.25 -2.85
C ASP A 132 -4.48 -6.41 -4.36
N ALA A 133 -4.14 -7.57 -4.91
CA ALA A 133 -4.26 -7.90 -6.33
C ALA A 133 -5.06 -9.21 -6.52
N ASP A 134 -4.66 -10.09 -7.45
CA ASP A 134 -5.30 -11.38 -7.66
C ASP A 134 -5.05 -12.32 -6.48
N LYS A 135 -6.15 -12.79 -5.85
CA LYS A 135 -6.12 -13.58 -4.60
C LYS A 135 -5.54 -14.98 -4.80
N ASP A 136 -5.65 -15.51 -6.00
CA ASP A 136 -5.11 -16.83 -6.33
C ASP A 136 -3.56 -16.81 -6.39
N GLU A 137 -2.97 -15.63 -6.63
CA GLU A 137 -1.51 -15.43 -6.79
C GLU A 137 -0.82 -14.89 -5.51
N TYR A 138 -1.53 -14.64 -4.42
CA TYR A 138 -0.97 -14.04 -3.19
C TYR A 138 0.23 -14.79 -2.64
N LEU A 139 0.20 -16.12 -2.63
CA LEU A 139 1.32 -16.93 -2.16
C LEU A 139 2.53 -16.80 -3.10
N ASP A 140 2.29 -16.74 -4.41
CA ASP A 140 3.35 -16.62 -5.42
C ASP A 140 4.01 -15.24 -5.31
N TYR A 141 3.24 -14.15 -5.15
CA TYR A 141 3.79 -12.83 -4.88
C TYR A 141 4.68 -12.83 -3.64
N LEU A 142 4.18 -13.42 -2.53
CA LEU A 142 4.95 -13.53 -1.30
C LEU A 142 6.25 -14.31 -1.50
N LYS A 143 6.21 -15.45 -2.20
CA LYS A 143 7.38 -16.28 -2.49
C LYS A 143 8.43 -15.54 -3.30
N LEU A 144 8.01 -14.75 -4.30
CA LEU A 144 8.91 -13.96 -5.14
C LEU A 144 9.59 -12.83 -4.37
N VAL A 145 8.86 -12.22 -3.43
CA VAL A 145 9.41 -11.10 -2.64
C VAL A 145 10.12 -11.57 -1.36
N GLU A 146 9.92 -12.81 -0.90
CA GLU A 146 10.41 -13.30 0.40
C GLU A 146 11.93 -13.16 0.57
N GLY A 147 12.70 -13.37 -0.51
CA GLY A 147 14.15 -13.16 -0.50
C GLY A 147 14.59 -11.68 -0.49
N LYS A 148 13.65 -10.76 -0.64
CA LYS A 148 13.84 -9.30 -0.61
C LYS A 148 13.26 -8.68 0.67
N LEU A 149 12.94 -9.50 1.68
CA LEU A 149 12.48 -9.07 3.00
C LEU A 149 13.58 -9.37 4.02
N HIS A 150 13.82 -8.45 4.94
CA HIS A 150 14.67 -8.67 6.12
C HIS A 150 13.84 -9.07 7.36
N SER A 151 14.48 -9.52 8.43
CA SER A 151 13.81 -9.73 9.73
C SER A 151 13.20 -8.40 10.21
N GLY A 152 11.92 -8.42 10.55
CA GLY A 152 11.14 -7.22 10.91
C GLY A 152 10.40 -6.59 9.75
N SER A 153 10.63 -6.98 8.49
CA SER A 153 9.78 -6.55 7.37
C SER A 153 8.33 -6.96 7.58
N VAL A 154 7.40 -6.11 7.13
CA VAL A 154 5.96 -6.32 7.31
C VAL A 154 5.28 -6.60 5.98
N VAL A 155 4.49 -7.66 5.93
CA VAL A 155 3.58 -7.95 4.81
C VAL A 155 2.16 -7.71 5.27
N VAL A 156 1.44 -6.86 4.56
CA VAL A 156 0.02 -6.55 4.79
C VAL A 156 -0.77 -7.05 3.59
N ALA A 157 -1.81 -7.84 3.82
CA ALA A 157 -2.61 -8.37 2.73
C ALA A 157 -4.11 -8.16 2.96
N ASP A 158 -4.82 -7.72 1.92
CA ASP A 158 -6.27 -7.51 1.94
C ASP A 158 -7.03 -8.77 1.47
N ASN A 159 -8.26 -8.93 1.92
CA ASN A 159 -9.20 -9.99 1.51
C ASN A 159 -8.62 -11.42 1.63
N VAL A 160 -7.75 -11.68 2.60
CA VAL A 160 -6.96 -12.92 2.74
C VAL A 160 -7.78 -14.21 2.88
N PHE A 161 -9.05 -14.11 3.24
CA PHE A 161 -9.94 -15.29 3.28
C PHE A 161 -10.27 -15.85 1.91
N HIS A 162 -9.97 -15.10 0.85
CA HIS A 162 -10.02 -15.56 -0.54
C HIS A 162 -8.65 -16.06 -1.04
N ALA A 163 -7.61 -16.02 -0.20
CA ALA A 163 -6.24 -16.48 -0.48
C ALA A 163 -5.78 -17.52 0.57
N PRO A 164 -6.43 -18.72 0.67
CA PRO A 164 -6.20 -19.64 1.77
C PRO A 164 -4.78 -20.18 1.83
N SER A 165 -4.12 -20.39 0.70
CA SER A 165 -2.72 -20.86 0.65
C SER A 165 -1.73 -19.83 1.21
N TYR A 166 -1.95 -18.55 0.91
CA TYR A 166 -1.19 -17.45 1.51
C TYR A 166 -1.38 -17.41 3.02
N LEU A 167 -2.65 -17.45 3.46
CA LEU A 167 -3.01 -17.35 4.87
C LEU A 167 -2.42 -18.50 5.70
N ASP A 168 -2.50 -19.72 5.17
CA ASP A 168 -1.87 -20.90 5.79
C ASP A 168 -0.36 -20.73 5.91
N TYR A 169 0.28 -20.26 4.84
CA TYR A 169 1.73 -20.06 4.81
C TYR A 169 2.21 -19.03 5.84
N VAL A 170 1.62 -17.83 5.89
CA VAL A 170 2.06 -16.80 6.83
C VAL A 170 1.79 -17.16 8.28
N ARG A 171 0.80 -18.03 8.56
CA ARG A 171 0.43 -18.43 9.92
C ARG A 171 1.17 -19.68 10.41
N HIS A 172 1.58 -20.59 9.51
CA HIS A 172 2.08 -21.91 9.92
C HIS A 172 3.48 -22.25 9.43
N SER A 173 4.10 -21.46 8.53
CA SER A 173 5.47 -21.73 8.05
C SER A 173 6.59 -21.57 9.09
N GLY A 174 6.28 -20.90 10.20
CA GLY A 174 7.29 -20.53 11.21
C GLY A 174 8.18 -19.34 10.79
N LYS A 175 7.94 -18.73 9.61
CA LYS A 175 8.74 -17.60 9.11
C LYS A 175 8.14 -16.23 9.44
N TYR A 176 6.89 -16.19 9.86
CA TYR A 176 6.16 -14.95 10.13
C TYR A 176 5.43 -15.03 11.47
N LYS A 177 5.32 -13.89 12.14
CA LYS A 177 4.34 -13.66 13.20
C LYS A 177 3.17 -12.92 12.58
N SER A 178 2.06 -13.64 12.38
CA SER A 178 0.92 -13.15 11.61
C SER A 178 -0.32 -12.95 12.48
N LYS A 179 -1.11 -11.90 12.17
CA LYS A 179 -2.34 -11.58 12.86
C LYS A 179 -3.33 -10.89 11.92
N PHE A 180 -4.57 -11.36 11.92
CA PHE A 180 -5.68 -10.66 11.28
C PHE A 180 -6.17 -9.49 12.15
N ILE A 181 -6.27 -8.30 11.56
CA ILE A 181 -6.80 -7.09 12.19
C ILE A 181 -8.14 -6.78 11.53
N SER A 182 -9.22 -6.86 12.30
CA SER A 182 -10.59 -6.63 11.82
C SER A 182 -10.90 -5.15 11.67
N ALA A 183 -11.54 -4.78 10.57
CA ALA A 183 -12.07 -3.44 10.30
C ALA A 183 -13.55 -3.27 10.73
N GLY A 184 -14.10 -4.23 11.50
CA GLY A 184 -15.46 -4.17 12.03
C GLY A 184 -16.39 -5.32 11.61
N GLY A 185 -15.85 -6.32 10.89
CA GLY A 185 -16.57 -7.53 10.51
C GLY A 185 -15.70 -8.78 10.62
N ARG A 186 -16.31 -9.96 10.68
CA ARG A 186 -15.60 -11.24 10.84
C ARG A 186 -14.56 -11.48 9.73
N TRP A 187 -14.87 -11.02 8.51
CA TRP A 187 -14.09 -11.26 7.29
C TRP A 187 -13.56 -9.95 6.66
N ASP A 188 -13.83 -8.81 7.29
CA ASP A 188 -13.44 -7.48 6.82
C ASP A 188 -12.25 -6.99 7.65
N GLY A 189 -11.08 -6.95 7.05
CA GLY A 189 -9.82 -6.56 7.70
C GLY A 189 -8.60 -6.96 6.90
N LEU A 190 -7.43 -6.73 7.47
CA LEU A 190 -6.13 -7.01 6.88
C LEU A 190 -5.38 -8.07 7.69
N GLU A 191 -4.66 -8.97 7.01
CA GLU A 191 -3.65 -9.80 7.65
C GLU A 191 -2.34 -9.04 7.70
N VAL A 192 -1.75 -8.90 8.88
CA VAL A 192 -0.46 -8.25 9.11
C VAL A 192 0.53 -9.30 9.58
N SER A 193 1.59 -9.51 8.81
CA SER A 193 2.59 -10.57 9.00
C SER A 193 3.98 -9.97 9.11
N ILE A 194 4.66 -10.14 10.24
CA ILE A 194 6.02 -9.67 10.49
C ILE A 194 6.97 -10.82 10.23
N LYS A 195 7.97 -10.63 9.36
CA LYS A 195 9.01 -11.61 9.08
C LYS A 195 9.92 -11.80 10.30
N LEU A 196 10.15 -13.05 10.70
CA LEU A 196 11.01 -13.43 11.82
C LEU A 196 12.51 -13.47 11.47
#